data_c0cab06429fc4ea4adc7a3cbf9cb8d50
#
_entry.id   c0cab06429fc4ea4adc7a3cbf9cb8d50
#
_cell.length_a   1.000
_cell.length_b   1.000
_cell.length_c   1.000
_cell.angle_alpha   90.00
_cell.angle_beta   90.00
_cell.angle_gamma   90.00
#
_symmetry.space_group_name_H-M   'P 1'
#
loop_
_entity.id
_entity.type
_entity.pdbx_description
1 polymer ?
#
loop_
_entity_poly.entity_id
_entity_poly.type
_entity_poly.pdbx_seq_one_letter_code
_entity_poly.pdbx_strand_id
1 'polypeptide(L)'
;YYLNPRGEVILQGTSKMSYRTYCFTLNNFTPENKDSLKNLKVKYIGWAEEVGDSGTPHLQGLVSFVSNKTIPAAAKQLCKAHVEPKKGTFQQARDYFANNEEKGEPVNLFETGVLPMDPAAKGEAGSAVYAEAISLAKEGKIDDINPGIQLKYYKTLEYIHRKELGKRKLEDVNVKHDWYYGVTETGKSRKARAELGECYEKRAATKWWDGYVDGD
;
A
#
# COMPACT_ATOMS: atom_id res chain seq x y z
N TYR A 1 27.72 11.26 -29.96
CA TYR A 1 27.84 12.61 -30.50
C TYR A 1 27.18 12.62 -31.86
N TYR A 2 26.17 13.51 -32.06
CA TYR A 2 25.64 13.76 -33.42
C TYR A 2 26.04 15.16 -33.82
N LEU A 3 26.48 15.32 -35.06
CA LEU A 3 26.71 16.63 -35.68
C LEU A 3 25.39 17.11 -36.28
N ASN A 4 25.00 18.35 -36.00
CA ASN A 4 23.90 18.97 -36.75
C ASN A 4 24.34 19.26 -38.21
N PRO A 5 23.43 19.61 -39.11
CA PRO A 5 23.78 19.93 -40.50
C PRO A 5 24.76 21.11 -40.69
N ARG A 6 25.10 21.82 -39.60
CA ARG A 6 26.08 22.90 -39.56
C ARG A 6 27.42 22.49 -38.97
N GLY A 7 27.62 21.18 -38.66
CA GLY A 7 28.87 20.67 -38.11
C GLY A 7 29.09 20.95 -36.62
N GLU A 8 28.07 21.43 -35.92
CA GLU A 8 28.17 21.66 -34.47
C GLU A 8 27.89 20.36 -33.70
N VAL A 9 28.71 20.07 -32.74
CA VAL A 9 28.53 18.90 -31.83
C VAL A 9 27.31 19.16 -30.96
N ILE A 10 26.20 18.51 -31.28
CA ILE A 10 25.08 18.43 -30.32
C ILE A 10 25.48 17.46 -29.26
N LEU A 11 25.87 17.96 -28.11
CA LEU A 11 25.82 17.21 -26.87
C LEU A 11 24.35 16.89 -26.64
N GLN A 12 23.92 15.65 -26.96
CA GLN A 12 22.62 15.20 -26.44
C GLN A 12 22.62 15.56 -24.96
N GLY A 13 21.68 16.42 -24.57
CA GLY A 13 21.52 16.78 -23.19
C GLY A 13 21.44 15.47 -22.43
N THR A 14 22.46 15.18 -21.64
CA THR A 14 22.41 14.08 -20.70
C THR A 14 21.17 14.36 -19.86
N SER A 15 20.11 13.67 -20.15
CA SER A 15 18.92 13.61 -19.29
C SER A 15 19.52 13.39 -17.91
N LYS A 16 19.51 14.43 -17.05
CA LYS A 16 20.15 14.37 -15.74
C LYS A 16 19.31 13.40 -14.94
N MET A 17 19.63 12.10 -15.07
CA MET A 17 18.92 11.05 -14.37
C MET A 17 18.87 11.41 -12.90
N SER A 18 17.67 11.43 -12.37
CA SER A 18 17.41 11.78 -10.98
C SER A 18 16.67 10.65 -10.29
N TYR A 19 17.13 10.31 -9.12
CA TYR A 19 16.58 9.22 -8.32
C TYR A 19 16.18 9.76 -6.94
N ARG A 20 15.34 9.01 -6.25
CA ARG A 20 14.94 9.38 -4.89
C ARG A 20 15.82 8.72 -3.84
N THR A 21 16.42 7.57 -4.18
CA THR A 21 17.15 6.74 -3.23
C THR A 21 18.53 6.42 -3.75
N TYR A 22 19.51 6.58 -2.87
CA TYR A 22 20.91 6.36 -3.16
C TYR A 22 21.56 5.57 -2.04
N CYS A 23 22.45 4.63 -2.41
CA CYS A 23 23.50 4.16 -1.51
C CYS A 23 24.63 5.18 -1.51
N PHE A 24 25.29 5.37 -0.40
CA PHE A 24 26.42 6.31 -0.28
C PHE A 24 27.55 5.76 0.54
N THR A 25 28.78 6.19 0.21
CA THR A 25 30.00 5.91 0.96
C THR A 25 30.68 7.24 1.22
N LEU A 26 30.87 7.60 2.48
CA LEU A 26 31.58 8.81 2.89
C LEU A 26 32.88 8.43 3.59
N ASN A 27 33.99 8.54 2.87
CA ASN A 27 35.32 8.25 3.39
C ASN A 27 35.85 9.40 4.29
N ASN A 28 36.65 9.05 5.29
CA ASN A 28 37.30 10.01 6.19
C ASN A 28 36.31 11.02 6.80
N PHE A 29 35.18 10.52 7.25
CA PHE A 29 34.10 11.35 7.82
C PHE A 29 34.56 12.01 9.13
N THR A 30 33.98 13.16 9.42
CA THR A 30 34.17 13.89 10.67
C THR A 30 32.92 13.87 11.53
N PRO A 31 33.00 14.19 12.83
CA PRO A 31 31.80 14.37 13.67
C PRO A 31 30.78 15.35 13.06
N GLU A 32 31.24 16.45 12.48
CA GLU A 32 30.40 17.47 11.85
C GLU A 32 29.67 16.92 10.62
N ASN A 33 30.29 15.99 9.87
CA ASN A 33 29.61 15.29 8.77
C ASN A 33 28.46 14.44 9.29
N LYS A 34 28.64 13.69 10.38
CA LYS A 34 27.57 12.89 11.00
C LYS A 34 26.42 13.78 11.47
N ASP A 35 26.72 14.90 12.10
CA ASP A 35 25.71 15.85 12.56
C ASP A 35 24.95 16.49 11.38
N SER A 36 25.64 16.82 10.31
CA SER A 36 25.01 17.32 9.07
C SER A 36 24.09 16.28 8.46
N LEU A 37 24.48 15.01 8.42
CA LEU A 37 23.67 13.90 7.90
C LEU A 37 22.43 13.62 8.78
N LYS A 38 22.56 13.66 10.11
CA LYS A 38 21.44 13.49 11.05
C LYS A 38 20.36 14.57 10.89
N ASN A 39 20.76 15.79 10.53
CA ASN A 39 19.87 16.94 10.37
C ASN A 39 19.26 17.04 8.97
N LEU A 40 19.54 16.10 8.05
CA LEU A 40 18.97 16.12 6.71
C LEU A 40 17.45 15.87 6.73
N LYS A 41 16.69 16.71 6.02
CA LYS A 41 15.25 16.50 5.80
C LYS A 41 15.03 15.48 4.70
N VAL A 42 14.97 14.21 5.08
CA VAL A 42 14.80 13.05 4.20
C VAL A 42 13.66 12.16 4.66
N LYS A 43 13.23 11.20 3.85
CA LYS A 43 12.26 10.19 4.26
C LYS A 43 12.90 9.11 5.14
N TYR A 44 14.14 8.79 4.82
CA TYR A 44 14.94 7.80 5.52
C TYR A 44 16.41 8.07 5.26
N ILE A 45 17.22 7.91 6.27
CA ILE A 45 18.67 7.81 6.15
C ILE A 45 19.18 6.84 7.22
N GLY A 46 20.11 5.96 6.82
CA GLY A 46 20.80 5.07 7.73
C GLY A 46 22.22 4.82 7.24
N TRP A 47 23.13 4.56 8.18
CA TRP A 47 24.50 4.19 7.91
C TRP A 47 25.12 3.40 9.06
N ALA A 48 26.18 2.67 8.75
CA ALA A 48 27.11 2.10 9.72
C ALA A 48 28.51 2.69 9.50
N GLU A 49 29.31 2.70 10.56
CA GLU A 49 30.73 3.04 10.49
C GLU A 49 31.51 1.77 10.16
N GLU A 50 32.26 1.83 9.09
CA GLU A 50 33.09 0.70 8.63
C GLU A 50 34.55 1.16 8.47
N VAL A 51 35.49 0.21 8.57
CA VAL A 51 36.88 0.43 8.23
C VAL A 51 37.22 -0.44 7.02
N GLY A 52 37.58 0.18 5.92
CA GLY A 52 37.93 -0.53 4.69
C GLY A 52 39.27 -1.29 4.83
N ASP A 53 39.55 -2.16 3.87
CA ASP A 53 40.75 -3.00 3.85
C ASP A 53 42.08 -2.21 3.95
N SER A 54 42.07 -0.97 3.50
CA SER A 54 43.20 -0.03 3.61
C SER A 54 43.24 0.74 4.94
N GLY A 55 42.42 0.40 5.92
CA GLY A 55 42.31 1.09 7.20
C GLY A 55 41.59 2.42 7.15
N THR A 56 40.93 2.78 6.05
CA THR A 56 40.23 4.05 5.89
C THR A 56 38.82 3.96 6.55
N PRO A 57 38.52 4.81 7.56
CA PRO A 57 37.17 4.85 8.13
C PRO A 57 36.21 5.47 7.15
N HIS A 58 35.02 4.87 7.02
CA HIS A 58 33.95 5.39 6.15
C HIS A 58 32.57 5.11 6.73
N LEU A 59 31.60 5.93 6.30
CA LEU A 59 30.18 5.65 6.49
C LEU A 59 29.64 4.96 5.26
N GLN A 60 29.10 3.77 5.42
CA GLN A 60 28.35 3.07 4.40
C GLN A 60 26.87 3.17 4.70
N GLY A 61 26.05 3.64 3.75
CA GLY A 61 24.65 3.88 4.09
C GLY A 61 23.70 4.02 2.90
N LEU A 62 22.44 4.24 3.26
CA LEU A 62 21.31 4.41 2.36
C LEU A 62 20.54 5.68 2.71
N VAL A 63 20.17 6.47 1.70
CA VAL A 63 19.31 7.64 1.87
C VAL A 63 18.15 7.61 0.91
N SER A 64 16.95 7.96 1.38
CA SER A 64 15.77 8.21 0.55
C SER A 64 15.29 9.64 0.75
N PHE A 65 15.46 10.46 -0.28
CA PHE A 65 15.06 11.86 -0.29
C PHE A 65 13.54 12.04 -0.40
N VAL A 66 13.04 13.18 0.00
CA VAL A 66 11.62 13.56 -0.18
C VAL A 66 11.28 13.74 -1.67
N SER A 67 12.23 14.25 -2.47
CA SER A 67 12.11 14.44 -3.92
C SER A 67 13.30 13.86 -4.66
N ASN A 68 13.16 13.60 -5.95
CA ASN A 68 14.26 13.12 -6.77
C ASN A 68 15.42 14.12 -6.78
N LYS A 69 16.63 13.60 -6.79
CA LYS A 69 17.89 14.35 -6.86
C LYS A 69 18.73 13.80 -8.02
N THR A 70 19.52 14.65 -8.63
CA THR A 70 20.62 14.19 -9.51
C THR A 70 21.80 13.69 -8.65
N ILE A 71 22.66 12.85 -9.21
CA ILE A 71 23.86 12.33 -8.51
C ILE A 71 24.66 13.49 -7.89
N PRO A 72 25.04 14.57 -8.61
CA PRO A 72 25.78 15.67 -8.00
C PRO A 72 25.03 16.38 -6.87
N ALA A 73 23.70 16.54 -7.00
CA ALA A 73 22.90 17.17 -5.97
C ALA A 73 22.78 16.29 -4.72
N ALA A 74 22.68 14.97 -4.87
CA ALA A 74 22.69 14.03 -3.76
C ALA A 74 24.06 14.02 -3.06
N ALA A 75 25.14 13.89 -3.81
CA ALA A 75 26.50 13.93 -3.26
C ALA A 75 26.77 15.22 -2.48
N LYS A 76 26.33 16.37 -2.99
CA LYS A 76 26.47 17.66 -2.30
C LYS A 76 25.77 17.66 -0.92
N GLN A 77 24.57 17.07 -0.83
CA GLN A 77 23.84 17.00 0.43
C GLN A 77 24.41 15.95 1.39
N LEU A 78 25.12 14.96 0.87
CA LEU A 78 25.76 13.90 1.64
C LEU A 78 27.27 14.19 1.89
N CYS A 79 27.63 15.44 2.13
CA CYS A 79 29.00 15.86 2.46
C CYS A 79 30.04 15.46 1.40
N LYS A 80 29.66 15.48 0.12
CA LYS A 80 30.45 15.04 -1.04
C LYS A 80 30.76 13.53 -1.04
N ALA A 81 29.93 12.72 -0.42
CA ALA A 81 30.04 11.27 -0.46
C ALA A 81 29.99 10.75 -1.91
N HIS A 82 30.59 9.61 -2.15
CA HIS A 82 30.32 8.80 -3.32
C HIS A 82 28.87 8.32 -3.24
N VAL A 83 28.09 8.48 -4.31
CA VAL A 83 26.67 8.09 -4.35
C VAL A 83 26.32 7.31 -5.59
N GLU A 84 25.58 6.25 -5.42
CA GLU A 84 25.03 5.43 -6.49
C GLU A 84 23.53 5.26 -6.35
N PRO A 85 22.74 5.29 -7.45
CA PRO A 85 21.34 4.93 -7.38
C PRO A 85 21.15 3.54 -6.76
N LYS A 86 20.21 3.42 -5.82
CA LYS A 86 19.89 2.14 -5.19
C LYS A 86 19.55 1.08 -6.24
N LYS A 87 20.15 -0.08 -6.16
CA LYS A 87 19.81 -1.30 -6.89
C LYS A 87 19.16 -2.30 -5.94
N GLY A 88 18.40 -3.27 -6.48
CA GLY A 88 17.72 -4.28 -5.67
C GLY A 88 16.60 -3.72 -4.78
N THR A 89 16.25 -4.44 -3.71
CA THR A 89 15.22 -4.04 -2.76
C THR A 89 15.71 -3.03 -1.73
N PHE A 90 14.80 -2.34 -1.03
CA PHE A 90 15.17 -1.46 0.08
C PHE A 90 15.78 -2.24 1.24
N GLN A 91 15.24 -3.44 1.49
CA GLN A 91 15.76 -4.31 2.54
C GLN A 91 17.18 -4.77 2.22
N GLN A 92 17.44 -5.25 1.01
CA GLN A 92 18.81 -5.64 0.60
C GLN A 92 19.81 -4.48 0.71
N ALA A 93 19.40 -3.27 0.31
CA ALA A 93 20.26 -2.09 0.42
C ALA A 93 20.52 -1.68 1.88
N ARG A 94 19.55 -1.88 2.78
CA ARG A 94 19.71 -1.69 4.22
C ARG A 94 20.63 -2.76 4.83
N ASP A 95 20.37 -4.02 4.52
CA ASP A 95 21.11 -5.14 5.08
C ASP A 95 22.60 -5.09 4.72
N TYR A 96 22.94 -4.49 3.58
CA TYR A 96 24.31 -4.33 3.15
C TYR A 96 25.19 -3.55 4.14
N PHE A 97 24.64 -2.56 4.85
CA PHE A 97 25.38 -1.82 5.88
C PHE A 97 24.98 -2.19 7.31
N ALA A 98 23.76 -2.71 7.51
CA ALA A 98 23.23 -2.95 8.84
C ALA A 98 23.37 -4.40 9.32
N ASN A 99 23.33 -5.38 8.40
CA ASN A 99 23.27 -6.81 8.72
C ASN A 99 24.21 -7.64 7.80
N ASN A 100 25.39 -7.12 7.47
CA ASN A 100 26.31 -7.84 6.62
C ASN A 100 27.11 -8.86 7.44
N GLU A 101 26.69 -10.13 7.37
CA GLU A 101 27.35 -11.24 8.10
C GLU A 101 28.84 -11.39 7.79
N GLU A 102 29.26 -11.04 6.57
CA GLU A 102 30.68 -11.09 6.17
C GLU A 102 31.51 -10.01 6.85
N LYS A 103 30.91 -8.92 7.29
CA LYS A 103 31.57 -7.76 7.90
C LYS A 103 31.48 -7.73 9.42
N GLY A 104 30.71 -8.65 10.03
CA GLY A 104 30.46 -8.68 11.47
C GLY A 104 29.39 -7.66 11.90
N GLU A 105 29.27 -7.46 13.23
CA GLU A 105 28.34 -6.50 13.80
C GLU A 105 28.63 -5.07 13.35
N PRO A 106 27.60 -4.30 12.91
CA PRO A 106 27.81 -2.93 12.47
C PRO A 106 28.25 -2.03 13.62
N VAL A 107 29.31 -1.28 13.39
CA VAL A 107 29.81 -0.33 14.39
C VAL A 107 29.02 0.99 14.25
N ASN A 108 28.50 1.51 15.37
CA ASN A 108 27.78 2.80 15.42
C ASN A 108 26.69 2.92 14.34
N LEU A 109 25.82 1.92 14.25
CA LEU A 109 24.65 1.94 13.37
C LEU A 109 23.73 3.11 13.74
N PHE A 110 23.37 3.94 12.77
CA PHE A 110 22.43 5.02 12.89
C PHE A 110 21.34 4.88 11.82
N GLU A 111 20.09 5.03 12.23
CA GLU A 111 18.95 5.08 11.32
C GLU A 111 17.92 6.12 11.80
N THR A 112 17.31 6.81 10.86
CA THR A 112 16.18 7.70 11.14
C THR A 112 15.21 7.78 9.96
N GLY A 113 13.94 8.05 10.27
CA GLY A 113 12.85 8.06 9.29
C GLY A 113 12.25 6.68 9.06
N VAL A 114 11.48 6.54 7.99
CA VAL A 114 10.80 5.30 7.62
C VAL A 114 11.41 4.74 6.35
N LEU A 115 11.95 3.53 6.43
CA LEU A 115 12.47 2.81 5.26
C LEU A 115 11.32 2.63 4.26
N PRO A 116 11.45 3.09 3.00
CA PRO A 116 10.41 2.94 2.02
C PRO A 116 10.15 1.46 1.71
N MET A 117 8.87 1.12 1.56
CA MET A 117 8.48 -0.23 1.15
C MET A 117 8.73 -0.42 -0.35
N ASP A 118 9.23 -1.58 -0.73
CA ASP A 118 9.42 -1.95 -2.13
C ASP A 118 8.08 -2.02 -2.88
N PRO A 119 8.03 -1.65 -4.18
CA PRO A 119 6.79 -1.64 -4.95
C PRO A 119 6.06 -2.99 -4.97
N ALA A 120 6.80 -4.10 -5.05
CA ALA A 120 6.22 -5.45 -5.01
C ALA A 120 5.54 -5.73 -3.66
N ALA A 121 6.24 -5.53 -2.56
CA ALA A 121 5.70 -5.72 -1.21
C ALA A 121 4.50 -4.78 -0.94
N LYS A 122 4.54 -3.55 -1.47
CA LYS A 122 3.41 -2.62 -1.39
C LYS A 122 2.20 -3.12 -2.18
N GLY A 123 2.43 -3.73 -3.35
CA GLY A 123 1.38 -4.35 -4.17
C GLY A 123 0.75 -5.54 -3.45
N GLU A 124 1.54 -6.42 -2.86
CA GLU A 124 1.08 -7.58 -2.09
C GLU A 124 0.26 -7.15 -0.86
N ALA A 125 0.75 -6.19 -0.09
CA ALA A 125 0.00 -5.66 1.06
C ALA A 125 -1.34 -5.05 0.64
N GLY A 126 -1.38 -4.30 -0.48
CA GLY A 126 -2.61 -3.77 -1.04
C GLY A 126 -3.56 -4.87 -1.49
N SER A 127 -3.05 -5.91 -2.14
CA SER A 127 -3.84 -7.07 -2.58
C SER A 127 -4.45 -7.84 -1.41
N ALA A 128 -3.69 -8.02 -0.33
CA ALA A 128 -4.17 -8.70 0.88
C ALA A 128 -5.36 -7.96 1.52
N VAL A 129 -5.29 -6.63 1.60
CA VAL A 129 -6.39 -5.80 2.14
C VAL A 129 -7.68 -5.94 1.31
N TYR A 130 -7.58 -6.01 -0.01
CA TYR A 130 -8.75 -6.24 -0.86
C TYR A 130 -9.27 -7.68 -0.76
N ALA A 131 -8.39 -8.67 -0.60
CA ALA A 131 -8.78 -10.07 -0.42
C ALA A 131 -9.57 -10.25 0.89
N GLU A 132 -9.11 -9.62 1.98
CA GLU A 132 -9.83 -9.57 3.25
C GLU A 132 -11.21 -8.91 3.11
N ALA A 133 -11.28 -7.76 2.45
CA ALA A 133 -12.54 -7.08 2.21
C ALA A 133 -13.55 -7.94 1.42
N ILE A 134 -13.10 -8.69 0.43
CA ILE A 134 -13.93 -9.63 -0.32
C ILE A 134 -14.42 -10.77 0.57
N SER A 135 -13.56 -11.30 1.45
CA SER A 135 -13.94 -12.36 2.40
C SER A 135 -15.01 -11.90 3.36
N LEU A 136 -14.81 -10.73 4.00
CA LEU A 136 -15.78 -10.13 4.91
C LEU A 136 -17.11 -9.82 4.21
N ALA A 137 -17.06 -9.32 2.97
CA ALA A 137 -18.27 -9.06 2.18
C ALA A 137 -19.06 -10.35 1.90
N LYS A 138 -18.40 -11.47 1.60
CA LYS A 138 -19.08 -12.77 1.42
C LYS A 138 -19.76 -13.24 2.71
N GLU A 139 -19.19 -12.94 3.86
CA GLU A 139 -19.74 -13.26 5.18
C GLU A 139 -20.86 -12.30 5.62
N GLY A 140 -21.13 -11.23 4.86
CA GLY A 140 -22.09 -10.19 5.23
C GLY A 140 -21.56 -9.17 6.25
N LYS A 141 -20.29 -9.25 6.61
CA LYS A 141 -19.62 -8.36 7.58
C LYS A 141 -19.09 -7.08 6.93
N ILE A 142 -19.97 -6.36 6.22
CA ILE A 142 -19.56 -5.16 5.46
C ILE A 142 -19.06 -4.06 6.40
N ASP A 143 -19.62 -3.94 7.59
CA ASP A 143 -19.27 -2.92 8.57
C ASP A 143 -17.87 -3.13 9.18
N ASP A 144 -17.33 -4.33 9.14
CA ASP A 144 -15.99 -4.67 9.61
C ASP A 144 -14.89 -4.34 8.58
N ILE A 145 -15.27 -4.02 7.35
CA ILE A 145 -14.33 -3.68 6.27
C ILE A 145 -13.75 -2.29 6.50
N ASN A 146 -12.49 -2.10 6.10
CA ASN A 146 -11.82 -0.79 6.15
C ASN A 146 -12.72 0.32 5.58
N PRO A 147 -12.97 1.42 6.32
CA PRO A 147 -13.89 2.48 5.91
C PRO A 147 -13.58 3.11 4.54
N GLY A 148 -12.30 3.21 4.18
CA GLY A 148 -11.90 3.74 2.87
C GLY A 148 -12.32 2.83 1.71
N ILE A 149 -12.33 1.52 1.93
CA ILE A 149 -12.82 0.53 0.95
C ILE A 149 -14.34 0.56 0.91
N GLN A 150 -15.01 0.62 2.06
CA GLN A 150 -16.47 0.74 2.12
C GLN A 150 -16.96 1.95 1.32
N LEU A 151 -16.46 3.15 1.61
CA LEU A 151 -16.84 4.39 0.92
C LEU A 151 -16.68 4.29 -0.60
N LYS A 152 -15.63 3.64 -1.05
CA LYS A 152 -15.29 3.55 -2.47
C LYS A 152 -16.02 2.45 -3.21
N TYR A 153 -16.29 1.33 -2.55
CA TYR A 153 -16.74 0.10 -3.19
C TYR A 153 -18.01 -0.50 -2.58
N TYR A 154 -18.78 0.27 -1.82
CA TYR A 154 -19.95 -0.21 -1.08
C TYR A 154 -20.90 -1.07 -1.92
N LYS A 155 -21.31 -0.57 -3.10
CA LYS A 155 -22.20 -1.30 -4.01
C LYS A 155 -21.59 -2.61 -4.51
N THR A 156 -20.28 -2.65 -4.71
CA THR A 156 -19.58 -3.87 -5.13
C THR A 156 -19.55 -4.90 -3.99
N LEU A 157 -19.34 -4.45 -2.77
CA LEU A 157 -19.34 -5.31 -1.58
C LEU A 157 -20.74 -5.90 -1.33
N GLU A 158 -21.79 -5.09 -1.42
CA GLU A 158 -23.18 -5.59 -1.37
C GLU A 158 -23.47 -6.60 -2.48
N TYR A 159 -23.02 -6.33 -3.71
CA TYR A 159 -23.19 -7.26 -4.82
C TYR A 159 -22.49 -8.60 -4.57
N ILE A 160 -21.27 -8.58 -4.01
CA ILE A 160 -20.55 -9.80 -3.65
C ILE A 160 -21.33 -10.58 -2.61
N HIS A 161 -21.84 -9.91 -1.57
CA HIS A 161 -22.66 -10.53 -0.52
C HIS A 161 -23.92 -11.20 -1.11
N ARG A 162 -24.70 -10.45 -1.89
CA ARG A 162 -25.91 -10.97 -2.54
C ARG A 162 -25.63 -12.18 -3.44
N LYS A 163 -24.52 -12.14 -4.20
CA LYS A 163 -24.12 -13.24 -5.05
C LYS A 163 -23.75 -14.49 -4.24
N GLU A 164 -23.19 -14.33 -3.04
CA GLU A 164 -22.89 -15.44 -2.15
C GLU A 164 -24.17 -16.03 -1.53
N LEU A 165 -25.11 -15.20 -1.11
CA LEU A 165 -26.43 -15.61 -0.64
C LEU A 165 -27.21 -16.40 -1.71
N GLY A 166 -27.19 -15.93 -2.97
CA GLY A 166 -27.87 -16.60 -4.09
C GLY A 166 -27.32 -18.01 -4.44
N LYS A 167 -26.20 -18.43 -3.81
CA LYS A 167 -25.69 -19.79 -3.92
C LYS A 167 -26.33 -20.77 -2.96
N ARG A 168 -27.15 -20.28 -2.02
CA ARG A 168 -27.90 -21.16 -1.12
C ARG A 168 -28.85 -22.02 -1.97
N LYS A 169 -28.66 -23.31 -1.91
CA LYS A 169 -29.57 -24.24 -2.53
C LYS A 169 -30.90 -24.22 -1.78
N LEU A 170 -32.00 -24.15 -2.50
CA LEU A 170 -33.33 -24.44 -1.97
C LEU A 170 -33.39 -25.95 -1.62
N GLU A 171 -32.75 -26.35 -0.53
CA GLU A 171 -32.69 -27.76 -0.12
C GLU A 171 -33.92 -28.21 0.65
N ASP A 172 -34.78 -27.26 1.12
CA ASP A 172 -35.97 -27.60 1.86
C ASP A 172 -37.20 -26.88 1.32
N VAL A 173 -37.96 -27.61 0.52
CA VAL A 173 -39.25 -27.18 0.00
C VAL A 173 -40.39 -27.25 1.07
N ASN A 174 -40.05 -27.53 2.32
CA ASN A 174 -40.95 -27.53 3.46
C ASN A 174 -41.13 -26.14 4.09
N VAL A 175 -40.83 -25.08 3.36
CA VAL A 175 -41.19 -23.72 3.77
C VAL A 175 -42.69 -23.55 3.70
N LYS A 176 -43.31 -23.42 4.87
CA LYS A 176 -44.71 -23.13 4.98
C LYS A 176 -44.99 -21.74 4.46
N HIS A 177 -45.76 -21.64 3.40
CA HIS A 177 -46.24 -20.37 2.86
C HIS A 177 -47.62 -20.05 3.41
N ASP A 178 -47.75 -18.94 4.14
CA ASP A 178 -49.03 -18.49 4.70
C ASP A 178 -49.64 -17.43 3.80
N TRP A 179 -50.90 -17.63 3.44
CA TRP A 179 -51.69 -16.70 2.65
C TRP A 179 -52.71 -15.97 3.53
N TYR A 180 -52.57 -14.66 3.65
CA TYR A 180 -53.51 -13.79 4.35
C TYR A 180 -54.51 -13.20 3.33
N TYR A 181 -55.73 -13.66 3.31
CA TYR A 181 -56.76 -13.19 2.38
C TYR A 181 -57.99 -12.62 3.13
N GLY A 182 -58.81 -11.84 2.45
CA GLY A 182 -59.99 -11.19 2.99
C GLY A 182 -60.17 -9.77 2.46
N VAL A 183 -61.26 -9.11 2.86
CA VAL A 183 -61.56 -7.73 2.45
C VAL A 183 -60.52 -6.72 2.89
N THR A 184 -60.49 -5.54 2.28
CA THR A 184 -59.57 -4.46 2.67
C THR A 184 -59.80 -4.05 4.11
N GLU A 185 -58.74 -3.51 4.75
CA GLU A 185 -58.79 -2.97 6.14
C GLU A 185 -59.00 -3.98 7.29
N THR A 186 -58.99 -5.27 7.04
CA THR A 186 -59.15 -6.32 8.07
C THR A 186 -57.87 -6.63 8.87
N GLY A 187 -56.80 -5.87 8.66
CA GLY A 187 -55.55 -6.02 9.43
C GLY A 187 -54.61 -7.12 8.95
N LYS A 188 -54.78 -7.64 7.73
CA LYS A 188 -53.92 -8.71 7.15
C LYS A 188 -52.43 -8.40 7.23
N SER A 189 -52.03 -7.24 6.73
CA SER A 189 -50.62 -6.81 6.75
C SER A 189 -50.07 -6.61 8.15
N ARG A 190 -50.92 -6.13 9.09
CA ARG A 190 -50.51 -5.99 10.50
C ARG A 190 -50.25 -7.36 11.13
N LYS A 191 -51.12 -8.34 10.83
CA LYS A 191 -50.97 -9.69 11.33
C LYS A 191 -49.71 -10.35 10.74
N ALA A 192 -49.51 -10.24 9.44
CA ALA A 192 -48.33 -10.77 8.78
C ALA A 192 -47.01 -10.21 9.38
N ARG A 193 -46.91 -8.88 9.58
CA ARG A 193 -45.77 -8.26 10.23
C ARG A 193 -45.57 -8.72 11.66
N ALA A 194 -46.62 -8.93 12.42
CA ALA A 194 -46.55 -9.40 13.79
C ALA A 194 -46.06 -10.85 13.90
N GLU A 195 -46.35 -11.69 12.91
CA GLU A 195 -45.97 -13.11 12.87
C GLU A 195 -44.63 -13.35 12.23
N LEU A 196 -44.23 -12.55 11.23
CA LEU A 196 -42.99 -12.74 10.46
C LEU A 196 -41.82 -11.92 10.98
N GLY A 197 -42.08 -10.92 11.85
CA GLY A 197 -41.03 -10.04 12.36
C GLY A 197 -40.46 -9.11 11.29
N GLU A 198 -39.16 -8.97 11.24
CA GLU A 198 -38.47 -8.22 10.19
C GLU A 198 -38.49 -9.02 8.88
N CYS A 199 -39.23 -8.53 7.91
CA CYS A 199 -39.32 -9.14 6.59
C CYS A 199 -39.36 -8.08 5.49
N TYR A 200 -38.98 -8.45 4.28
CA TYR A 200 -39.07 -7.59 3.13
C TYR A 200 -40.53 -7.34 2.72
N GLU A 201 -40.94 -6.07 2.69
CA GLU A 201 -42.25 -5.68 2.18
C GLU A 201 -42.15 -5.19 0.73
N LYS A 202 -42.63 -6.02 -0.20
CA LYS A 202 -42.71 -5.61 -1.58
C LYS A 202 -43.78 -4.50 -1.78
N ARG A 203 -43.34 -3.37 -2.36
CA ARG A 203 -44.25 -2.27 -2.69
C ARG A 203 -45.24 -2.68 -3.81
N ALA A 204 -46.55 -2.53 -3.57
CA ALA A 204 -47.58 -2.84 -4.56
C ALA A 204 -47.48 -1.97 -5.81
N ALA A 205 -46.93 -0.76 -5.72
CA ALA A 205 -46.85 0.20 -6.82
C ALA A 205 -45.76 -0.14 -7.87
N THR A 206 -44.88 -1.09 -7.62
CA THR A 206 -43.81 -1.48 -8.55
C THR A 206 -43.87 -2.97 -8.89
N LYS A 207 -43.47 -3.30 -10.13
CA LYS A 207 -43.32 -4.71 -10.55
C LYS A 207 -41.99 -5.29 -10.11
N TRP A 208 -41.06 -4.44 -9.63
CA TRP A 208 -39.69 -4.81 -9.26
C TRP A 208 -39.57 -5.15 -7.78
N TRP A 209 -38.66 -6.00 -7.44
CA TRP A 209 -38.28 -6.39 -6.06
C TRP A 209 -37.07 -5.56 -5.57
N ASP A 210 -37.25 -4.21 -5.62
CA ASP A 210 -36.20 -3.28 -5.27
C ASP A 210 -35.86 -3.38 -3.76
N GLY A 211 -34.65 -3.73 -3.44
CA GLY A 211 -34.18 -3.86 -2.08
C GLY A 211 -34.40 -5.23 -1.43
N TYR A 212 -35.03 -6.19 -2.14
CA TYR A 212 -35.10 -7.57 -1.65
C TYR A 212 -33.70 -8.19 -1.62
N VAL A 213 -33.35 -8.82 -0.50
CA VAL A 213 -32.12 -9.59 -0.30
C VAL A 213 -32.54 -11.01 0.01
N ASP A 214 -31.97 -12.00 -0.70
CA ASP A 214 -32.26 -13.40 -0.44
C ASP A 214 -31.96 -13.73 1.03
N GLY A 215 -33.00 -14.14 1.77
CA GLY A 215 -32.94 -14.43 3.18
C GLY A 215 -33.75 -13.48 4.08
N ASP A 216 -34.39 -12.46 3.49
CA ASP A 216 -35.35 -11.59 4.20
C ASP A 216 -36.71 -12.30 4.43
#